data_141bf02b787aa94385d3929992665f2d
#
_entry.id   141bf02b787aa94385d3929992665f2d
#
_cell.length_a   1.000
_cell.length_b   1.000
_cell.length_c   1.000
_cell.angle_alpha   90.00
_cell.angle_beta   90.00
_cell.angle_gamma   90.00
#
_symmetry.space_group_name_H-M   'P 1'
#
loop_
_entity.id
_entity.type
_entity.pdbx_description
1 polymer ?
#
loop_
_entity_poly.entity_id
_entity_poly.type
_entity_poly.pdbx_seq_one_letter_code
_entity_poly.pdbx_strand_id
1 'polypeptide(L)'
;MKKGEFFRCNFFAKNRGGQVWVETVIYTLIALVMMGAVMSFVIPRIEEIQDKSVIEQSVRSMNDVNSVVQSVVQSGPGNKRIIQTNIKKGNFIIDGTNNEIRFEIETNYEYSEPCDKENITNCDTINVGNIVALTKKEGGTNKVILTSDYASYDLTYNGGNDEKTIGQSSSVYSISIENKGEVTDGAATKINIDFNLS
;
A
#
# COMPACT_ATOMS: atom_id res chain seq x y z
N MET A 1 -2.18 19.28 98.69
CA MET A 1 -3.13 19.39 97.56
C MET A 1 -2.32 19.70 96.28
N LYS A 2 -2.09 18.70 95.41
CA LYS A 2 -1.40 18.88 94.11
C LYS A 2 -2.43 18.77 93.04
N LYS A 3 -2.61 19.84 92.24
CA LYS A 3 -3.41 19.93 91.07
C LYS A 3 -2.77 19.07 89.93
N GLY A 4 -3.49 18.08 89.44
CA GLY A 4 -3.06 17.35 88.28
C GLY A 4 -3.31 18.17 87.03
N GLU A 5 -2.28 18.34 86.21
CA GLU A 5 -2.36 18.91 84.87
C GLU A 5 -2.82 17.84 83.91
N PHE A 6 -3.99 18.04 83.30
CA PHE A 6 -4.58 17.18 82.29
C PHE A 6 -3.94 17.51 80.96
N PHE A 7 -3.04 16.65 80.51
CA PHE A 7 -2.43 16.74 79.16
C PHE A 7 -3.51 16.48 78.10
N ARG A 8 -4.02 17.51 77.42
CA ARG A 8 -4.85 17.38 76.24
C ARG A 8 -3.97 16.97 75.05
N CYS A 9 -3.99 15.71 74.71
CA CYS A 9 -3.52 15.23 73.42
C CYS A 9 -4.42 15.79 72.30
N ASN A 10 -3.96 16.83 71.61
CA ASN A 10 -4.60 17.26 70.37
C ASN A 10 -4.34 16.20 69.30
N PHE A 11 -5.33 15.41 69.04
CA PHE A 11 -5.34 14.48 67.91
C PHE A 11 -5.54 15.33 66.62
N PHE A 12 -4.42 15.67 65.93
CA PHE A 12 -4.50 16.25 64.61
C PHE A 12 -5.24 15.25 63.70
N ALA A 13 -6.50 15.50 63.40
CA ALA A 13 -7.25 14.80 62.39
C ALA A 13 -6.54 15.07 61.05
N LYS A 14 -5.74 14.12 60.62
CA LYS A 14 -5.05 14.13 59.34
C LYS A 14 -6.10 14.15 58.21
N ASN A 15 -6.18 15.29 57.53
CA ASN A 15 -7.16 15.54 56.46
C ASN A 15 -6.89 14.58 55.26
N ARG A 16 -7.52 13.41 55.24
CA ARG A 16 -7.29 12.36 54.21
C ARG A 16 -7.90 12.71 52.86
N GLY A 17 -8.77 13.71 52.78
CA GLY A 17 -9.44 14.11 51.52
C GLY A 17 -8.48 14.71 50.48
N GLY A 18 -7.47 15.48 50.92
CA GLY A 18 -6.49 16.08 50.01
C GLY A 18 -5.50 15.03 49.43
N GLN A 19 -5.20 14.01 50.18
CA GLN A 19 -4.26 12.95 49.76
C GLN A 19 -4.85 12.10 48.62
N VAL A 20 -6.14 11.72 48.70
CA VAL A 20 -6.81 10.94 47.66
C VAL A 20 -6.89 11.71 46.35
N TRP A 21 -7.14 13.03 46.40
CA TRP A 21 -7.22 13.87 45.20
C TRP A 21 -5.85 13.98 44.48
N VAL A 22 -4.77 14.19 45.22
CA VAL A 22 -3.39 14.26 44.67
C VAL A 22 -2.99 12.90 44.08
N GLU A 23 -3.32 11.79 44.76
CA GLU A 23 -3.03 10.44 44.29
C GLU A 23 -3.73 10.18 42.96
N THR A 24 -5.03 10.52 42.81
CA THR A 24 -5.78 10.35 41.55
C THR A 24 -5.15 11.17 40.43
N VAL A 25 -4.73 12.43 40.68
CA VAL A 25 -4.07 13.27 39.68
C VAL A 25 -2.74 12.66 39.23
N ILE A 26 -1.95 12.12 40.14
CA ILE A 26 -0.67 11.49 39.81
C ILE A 26 -0.88 10.26 38.96
N TYR A 27 -1.85 9.39 39.29
CA TYR A 27 -2.15 8.18 38.51
C TYR A 27 -2.68 8.53 37.11
N THR A 28 -3.53 9.55 36.98
CA THR A 28 -4.00 9.99 35.67
C THR A 28 -2.88 10.57 34.81
N LEU A 29 -1.95 11.35 35.41
CA LEU A 29 -0.78 11.86 34.70
C LEU A 29 0.14 10.73 34.23
N ILE A 30 0.42 9.75 35.08
CA ILE A 30 1.23 8.58 34.72
C ILE A 30 0.55 7.79 33.59
N ALA A 31 -0.77 7.57 33.68
CA ALA A 31 -1.53 6.89 32.63
C ALA A 31 -1.46 7.61 31.28
N LEU A 32 -1.58 8.93 31.28
CA LEU A 32 -1.45 9.76 30.06
C LEU A 32 -0.05 9.70 29.46
N VAL A 33 0.99 9.79 30.29
CA VAL A 33 2.39 9.68 29.83
C VAL A 33 2.65 8.29 29.23
N MET A 34 2.20 7.23 29.89
CA MET A 34 2.34 5.86 29.40
C MET A 34 1.57 5.65 28.09
N MET A 35 0.36 6.18 27.96
CA MET A 35 -0.42 6.12 26.73
C MET A 35 0.29 6.85 25.58
N GLY A 36 0.85 8.04 25.82
CA GLY A 36 1.65 8.78 24.85
C GLY A 36 2.89 8.01 24.40
N ALA A 37 3.61 7.39 25.36
CA ALA A 37 4.77 6.58 25.06
C ALA A 37 4.43 5.33 24.22
N VAL A 38 3.31 4.65 24.52
CA VAL A 38 2.85 3.50 23.72
C VAL A 38 2.44 3.94 22.32
N MET A 39 1.68 5.04 22.19
CA MET A 39 1.23 5.54 20.89
C MET A 39 2.39 5.92 19.97
N SER A 40 3.45 6.54 20.49
CA SER A 40 4.62 6.90 19.68
C SER A 40 5.34 5.69 19.07
N PHE A 41 5.19 4.51 19.66
CA PHE A 41 5.78 3.27 19.18
C PHE A 41 4.84 2.46 18.27
N VAL A 42 3.53 2.53 18.53
CA VAL A 42 2.52 1.73 17.82
C VAL A 42 2.19 2.33 16.45
N ILE A 43 2.11 3.66 16.33
CA ILE A 43 1.74 4.33 15.08
C ILE A 43 2.62 3.91 13.91
N PRO A 44 3.96 3.99 13.96
CA PRO A 44 4.81 3.60 12.83
C PRO A 44 4.67 2.12 12.46
N ARG A 45 4.38 1.24 13.41
CA ARG A 45 4.15 -0.19 13.15
C ARG A 45 2.84 -0.45 12.41
N ILE A 46 1.80 0.33 12.72
CA ILE A 46 0.51 0.23 12.02
C ILE A 46 0.67 0.67 10.56
N GLU A 47 1.40 1.76 10.30
CA GLU A 47 1.66 2.24 8.94
C GLU A 47 2.43 1.20 8.11
N GLU A 48 3.46 0.59 8.67
CA GLU A 48 4.24 -0.48 8.03
C GLU A 48 3.35 -1.68 7.64
N ILE A 49 2.47 -2.12 8.55
CA ILE A 49 1.54 -3.23 8.29
C ILE A 49 0.51 -2.86 7.21
N GLN A 50 0.00 -1.63 7.24
CA GLN A 50 -0.93 -1.14 6.24
C GLN A 50 -0.29 -1.08 4.86
N ASP A 51 0.92 -0.55 4.76
CA ASP A 51 1.68 -0.45 3.52
C ASP A 51 1.94 -1.84 2.92
N LYS A 52 2.37 -2.80 3.75
CA LYS A 52 2.53 -4.19 3.31
C LYS A 52 1.22 -4.78 2.78
N SER A 53 0.11 -4.56 3.49
CA SER A 53 -1.22 -5.04 3.06
C SER A 53 -1.65 -4.44 1.72
N VAL A 54 -1.35 -3.16 1.47
CA VAL A 54 -1.63 -2.50 0.19
C VAL A 54 -0.80 -3.12 -0.93
N ILE A 55 0.50 -3.37 -0.73
CA ILE A 55 1.35 -4.00 -1.73
C ILE A 55 0.83 -5.41 -2.08
N GLU A 56 0.51 -6.22 -1.07
CA GLU A 56 -0.05 -7.55 -1.30
C GLU A 56 -1.42 -7.52 -2.03
N GLN A 57 -2.25 -6.51 -1.74
CA GLN A 57 -3.50 -6.30 -2.47
C GLN A 57 -3.23 -5.92 -3.93
N SER A 58 -2.23 -5.08 -4.20
CA SER A 58 -1.84 -4.67 -5.55
C SER A 58 -1.30 -5.85 -6.35
N VAL A 59 -0.49 -6.72 -5.72
CA VAL A 59 -0.04 -7.98 -6.34
C VAL A 59 -1.23 -8.87 -6.73
N ARG A 60 -2.22 -9.00 -5.84
CA ARG A 60 -3.45 -9.77 -6.16
C ARG A 60 -4.20 -9.14 -7.33
N SER A 61 -4.40 -7.82 -7.33
CA SER A 61 -5.08 -7.13 -8.42
C SER A 61 -4.37 -7.29 -9.76
N MET A 62 -3.03 -7.24 -9.77
CA MET A 62 -2.25 -7.49 -10.99
C MET A 62 -2.37 -8.94 -11.47
N ASN A 63 -2.38 -9.91 -10.56
CA ASN A 63 -2.62 -11.32 -10.91
C ASN A 63 -4.04 -11.54 -11.48
N ASP A 64 -5.04 -10.83 -10.95
CA ASP A 64 -6.41 -10.89 -11.48
C ASP A 64 -6.46 -10.32 -12.91
N VAL A 65 -5.79 -9.18 -13.15
CA VAL A 65 -5.64 -8.62 -14.52
C VAL A 65 -4.96 -9.62 -15.44
N ASN A 66 -3.85 -10.21 -15.02
CA ASN A 66 -3.12 -11.22 -15.80
C ASN A 66 -4.00 -12.43 -16.13
N SER A 67 -4.78 -12.93 -15.19
CA SER A 67 -5.71 -14.04 -15.39
C SER A 67 -6.79 -13.69 -16.41
N VAL A 68 -7.31 -12.46 -16.37
CA VAL A 68 -8.30 -11.98 -17.33
C VAL A 68 -7.69 -11.82 -18.73
N VAL A 69 -6.47 -11.26 -18.84
CA VAL A 69 -5.74 -11.17 -20.12
C VAL A 69 -5.57 -12.56 -20.74
N GLN A 70 -5.07 -13.52 -19.96
CA GLN A 70 -4.91 -14.91 -20.44
C GLN A 70 -6.24 -15.52 -20.91
N SER A 71 -7.31 -15.28 -20.16
CA SER A 71 -8.65 -15.77 -20.52
C SER A 71 -9.18 -15.15 -21.80
N VAL A 72 -8.96 -13.84 -22.02
CA VAL A 72 -9.39 -13.12 -23.23
C VAL A 72 -8.58 -13.57 -24.44
N VAL A 73 -7.28 -13.82 -24.27
CA VAL A 73 -6.40 -14.38 -25.31
C VAL A 73 -6.87 -15.76 -25.72
N GLN A 74 -7.12 -16.65 -24.75
CA GLN A 74 -7.58 -18.04 -25.03
C GLN A 74 -8.97 -18.10 -25.66
N SER A 75 -9.82 -17.12 -25.38
CA SER A 75 -11.17 -17.05 -25.92
C SER A 75 -11.20 -16.53 -27.37
N GLY A 76 -10.09 -15.96 -27.86
CA GLY A 76 -9.95 -15.50 -29.25
C GLY A 76 -10.43 -14.05 -29.48
N PRO A 77 -10.26 -13.55 -30.73
CA PRO A 77 -10.57 -12.18 -31.09
C PRO A 77 -12.03 -11.79 -30.84
N GLY A 78 -12.25 -10.53 -30.44
CA GLY A 78 -13.57 -9.96 -30.13
C GLY A 78 -14.09 -10.29 -28.73
N ASN A 79 -13.38 -11.12 -27.96
CA ASN A 79 -13.76 -11.38 -26.57
C ASN A 79 -13.36 -10.22 -25.67
N LYS A 80 -14.29 -9.82 -24.81
CA LYS A 80 -14.16 -8.72 -23.87
C LYS A 80 -14.55 -9.16 -22.47
N ARG A 81 -13.76 -8.79 -21.48
CA ARG A 81 -14.06 -9.01 -20.05
C ARG A 81 -13.89 -7.75 -19.27
N ILE A 82 -14.66 -7.61 -18.20
CA ILE A 82 -14.59 -6.46 -17.31
C ILE A 82 -14.08 -6.93 -15.96
N ILE A 83 -13.08 -6.25 -15.45
CA ILE A 83 -12.55 -6.42 -14.11
C ILE A 83 -12.86 -5.17 -13.29
N GLN A 84 -13.22 -5.38 -12.03
CA GLN A 84 -13.39 -4.30 -11.08
C GLN A 84 -12.20 -4.28 -10.13
N THR A 85 -11.53 -3.14 -10.03
CA THR A 85 -10.37 -2.96 -9.15
C THR A 85 -10.50 -1.68 -8.35
N ASN A 86 -9.99 -1.70 -7.13
CA ASN A 86 -9.93 -0.53 -6.26
C ASN A 86 -8.48 -0.20 -5.96
N ILE A 87 -8.04 0.97 -6.38
CA ILE A 87 -6.70 1.49 -6.15
C ILE A 87 -6.73 2.36 -4.90
N LYS A 88 -6.39 1.80 -3.74
CA LYS A 88 -6.40 2.51 -2.46
C LYS A 88 -5.21 3.44 -2.26
N LYS A 89 -4.06 3.08 -2.82
CA LYS A 89 -2.81 3.85 -2.71
C LYS A 89 -1.95 3.53 -3.92
N GLY A 90 -1.30 4.54 -4.50
CA GLY A 90 -0.41 4.38 -5.65
C GLY A 90 -1.11 4.57 -6.99
N ASN A 91 -0.40 4.17 -8.05
CA ASN A 91 -0.81 4.35 -9.44
C ASN A 91 -0.73 3.02 -10.20
N PHE A 92 -1.77 2.69 -10.91
CA PHE A 92 -1.79 1.59 -11.87
C PHE A 92 -1.54 2.15 -13.26
N ILE A 93 -0.52 1.64 -13.94
CA ILE A 93 0.00 2.20 -15.18
C ILE A 93 -0.06 1.12 -16.25
N ILE A 94 -0.69 1.42 -17.36
CA ILE A 94 -0.71 0.59 -18.57
C ILE A 94 0.22 1.26 -19.57
N ASP A 95 1.31 0.63 -19.91
CA ASP A 95 2.33 1.14 -20.84
C ASP A 95 2.29 0.32 -22.12
N GLY A 96 1.63 0.85 -23.14
CA GLY A 96 1.55 0.24 -24.47
C GLY A 96 2.86 0.32 -25.24
N THR A 97 3.71 1.32 -24.96
CA THR A 97 5.00 1.45 -25.64
C THR A 97 5.97 0.34 -25.26
N ASN A 98 6.02 -0.02 -23.99
CA ASN A 98 6.88 -1.08 -23.46
C ASN A 98 6.16 -2.44 -23.37
N ASN A 99 4.85 -2.47 -23.59
CA ASN A 99 4.00 -3.65 -23.41
C ASN A 99 4.12 -4.22 -21.98
N GLU A 100 3.95 -3.34 -20.99
CA GLU A 100 4.00 -3.73 -19.58
C GLU A 100 2.89 -3.06 -18.76
N ILE A 101 2.54 -3.69 -17.67
CA ILE A 101 1.65 -3.10 -16.66
C ILE A 101 2.44 -2.91 -15.39
N ARG A 102 2.45 -1.68 -14.88
CA ARG A 102 3.13 -1.32 -13.63
C ARG A 102 2.16 -0.89 -12.56
N PHE A 103 2.49 -1.19 -11.32
CA PHE A 103 1.82 -0.62 -10.15
C PHE A 103 2.88 0.04 -9.27
N GLU A 104 2.79 1.35 -9.09
CA GLU A 104 3.74 2.15 -8.31
C GLU A 104 3.12 2.61 -7.01
N ILE A 105 3.78 2.31 -5.88
CA ILE A 105 3.29 2.63 -4.53
C ILE A 105 4.38 3.33 -3.74
N GLU A 106 4.10 4.54 -3.26
CA GLU A 106 4.95 5.21 -2.28
C GLU A 106 4.67 4.67 -0.88
N THR A 107 5.72 4.26 -0.16
CA THR A 107 5.62 3.53 1.10
C THR A 107 6.87 3.76 1.96
N ASN A 108 6.74 3.56 3.26
CA ASN A 108 7.89 3.45 4.15
C ASN A 108 8.35 1.99 4.34
N TYR A 109 7.59 1.03 3.79
CA TYR A 109 7.89 -0.38 3.88
C TYR A 109 8.88 -0.81 2.77
N GLU A 110 9.89 -1.57 3.13
CA GLU A 110 10.87 -2.16 2.22
C GLU A 110 10.38 -3.56 1.80
N TYR A 111 9.84 -3.66 0.58
CA TYR A 111 9.34 -4.94 0.06
C TYR A 111 10.45 -5.82 -0.51
N SER A 112 11.44 -5.23 -1.16
CA SER A 112 12.72 -5.81 -1.56
C SER A 112 13.85 -4.96 -1.01
N GLU A 113 15.11 -5.40 -1.14
CA GLU A 113 16.23 -4.54 -0.76
C GLU A 113 16.18 -3.23 -1.56
N PRO A 114 16.17 -2.05 -0.88
CA PRO A 114 15.99 -0.78 -1.56
C PRO A 114 17.19 -0.45 -2.46
N CYS A 115 16.88 -0.05 -3.66
CA CYS A 115 17.86 0.37 -4.65
C CYS A 115 18.02 1.89 -4.64
N ASP A 116 19.24 2.37 -4.33
CA ASP A 116 19.56 3.80 -4.25
C ASP A 116 19.95 4.42 -5.60
N LYS A 117 19.91 3.67 -6.70
CA LYS A 117 20.64 4.07 -7.91
C LYS A 117 19.74 4.32 -9.12
N GLU A 118 20.18 5.28 -9.93
CA GLU A 118 19.71 5.53 -11.30
C GLU A 118 19.82 4.29 -12.23
N ASN A 119 20.56 3.25 -11.83
CA ASN A 119 20.77 2.03 -12.61
C ASN A 119 20.02 0.86 -11.99
N ILE A 120 18.84 0.59 -12.51
CA ILE A 120 17.92 -0.47 -12.11
C ILE A 120 18.52 -1.89 -12.30
N THR A 121 19.58 -2.02 -13.09
CA THR A 121 20.15 -3.31 -13.53
C THR A 121 20.79 -4.15 -12.41
N ASN A 122 21.10 -3.55 -11.26
CA ASN A 122 21.75 -4.22 -10.12
C ASN A 122 20.91 -4.19 -8.85
N CYS A 123 19.60 -4.05 -8.98
CA CYS A 123 18.67 -4.02 -7.86
C CYS A 123 18.14 -5.42 -7.57
N ASP A 124 18.04 -5.78 -6.29
CA ASP A 124 17.40 -7.02 -5.90
C ASP A 124 15.89 -6.96 -6.17
N THR A 125 15.44 -7.86 -7.01
CA THR A 125 14.02 -7.98 -7.36
C THR A 125 13.42 -9.23 -6.75
N ILE A 126 12.17 -9.13 -6.35
CA ILE A 126 11.39 -10.28 -5.87
C ILE A 126 10.39 -10.68 -6.97
N ASN A 127 10.46 -11.95 -7.39
CA ASN A 127 9.50 -12.49 -8.35
C ASN A 127 8.32 -13.11 -7.61
N VAL A 128 7.13 -12.59 -7.88
CA VAL A 128 5.86 -13.11 -7.34
C VAL A 128 4.99 -13.58 -8.51
N GLY A 129 5.17 -14.84 -8.91
CA GLY A 129 4.54 -15.36 -10.11
C GLY A 129 5.08 -14.67 -11.37
N ASN A 130 4.21 -13.98 -12.11
CA ASN A 130 4.56 -13.21 -13.32
C ASN A 130 4.87 -11.74 -13.05
N ILE A 131 4.93 -11.35 -11.75
CA ILE A 131 5.16 -9.98 -11.34
C ILE A 131 6.57 -9.87 -10.77
N VAL A 132 7.31 -8.88 -11.25
CA VAL A 132 8.62 -8.49 -10.72
C VAL A 132 8.40 -7.30 -9.79
N ALA A 133 8.79 -7.43 -8.54
CA ALA A 133 8.71 -6.38 -7.54
C ALA A 133 10.10 -5.79 -7.26
N LEU A 134 10.17 -4.47 -7.30
CA LEU A 134 11.38 -3.68 -7.05
C LEU A 134 11.06 -2.58 -6.04
N THR A 135 11.94 -2.38 -5.05
CA THR A 135 11.88 -1.21 -4.16
C THR A 135 12.96 -0.22 -4.56
N LYS A 136 12.55 1.01 -4.90
CA LYS A 136 13.45 2.12 -5.21
C LYS A 136 13.38 3.17 -4.11
N LYS A 137 14.52 3.72 -3.72
CA LYS A 137 14.57 4.80 -2.74
C LYS A 137 14.56 6.15 -3.45
N GLU A 138 13.55 6.96 -3.16
CA GLU A 138 13.39 8.30 -3.72
C GLU A 138 13.15 9.31 -2.60
N GLY A 139 14.09 10.27 -2.41
CA GLY A 139 13.89 11.42 -1.54
C GLY A 139 13.61 11.12 -0.05
N GLY A 140 13.99 9.93 0.44
CA GLY A 140 13.78 9.53 1.84
C GLY A 140 12.55 8.62 2.07
N THR A 141 11.75 8.38 1.05
CA THR A 141 10.67 7.39 1.01
C THR A 141 11.03 6.25 0.06
N ASN A 142 10.41 5.11 0.23
CA ASN A 142 10.57 3.99 -0.69
C ASN A 142 9.43 4.03 -1.71
N LYS A 143 9.75 3.69 -2.96
CA LYS A 143 8.77 3.45 -4.01
C LYS A 143 8.83 1.97 -4.40
N VAL A 144 7.76 1.23 -4.17
CA VAL A 144 7.63 -0.15 -4.63
C VAL A 144 7.00 -0.13 -6.02
N ILE A 145 7.68 -0.76 -6.96
CA ILE A 145 7.27 -0.89 -8.36
C ILE A 145 7.02 -2.38 -8.62
N LEU A 146 5.79 -2.71 -8.96
CA LEU A 146 5.39 -4.05 -9.38
C LEU A 146 5.23 -4.00 -10.89
N THR A 147 5.95 -4.82 -11.63
CA THR A 147 5.90 -4.86 -13.11
C THR A 147 5.47 -6.24 -13.58
N SER A 148 4.51 -6.28 -14.48
CA SER A 148 4.13 -7.48 -15.25
C SER A 148 4.44 -7.24 -16.71
N ASP A 149 5.27 -8.11 -17.29
CA ASP A 149 5.70 -8.03 -18.68
C ASP A 149 4.71 -8.76 -19.60
N TYR A 150 4.32 -8.08 -20.67
CA TYR A 150 3.45 -8.55 -21.74
C TYR A 150 4.12 -8.45 -23.13
N ALA A 151 5.45 -8.56 -23.21
CA ALA A 151 6.20 -8.43 -24.46
C ALA A 151 5.70 -9.36 -25.61
N SER A 152 5.01 -10.46 -25.26
CA SER A 152 4.37 -11.37 -26.24
C SER A 152 3.07 -10.84 -26.84
N TYR A 153 2.52 -9.74 -26.29
CA TYR A 153 1.29 -9.09 -26.70
C TYR A 153 1.58 -7.65 -27.13
N ASP A 154 0.61 -7.04 -27.77
CA ASP A 154 0.58 -5.60 -28.08
C ASP A 154 -0.47 -4.96 -27.16
N LEU A 155 -0.03 -4.23 -26.14
CA LEU A 155 -0.93 -3.58 -25.21
C LEU A 155 -1.34 -2.21 -25.74
N THR A 156 -2.64 -1.93 -25.69
CA THR A 156 -3.19 -0.62 -26.04
C THR A 156 -4.15 -0.12 -24.97
N TYR A 157 -4.30 1.19 -24.88
CA TYR A 157 -5.35 1.83 -24.10
C TYR A 157 -6.20 2.70 -25.02
N ASN A 158 -7.50 2.38 -25.15
CA ASN A 158 -8.41 3.00 -26.13
C ASN A 158 -7.83 3.00 -27.57
N GLY A 159 -7.15 1.92 -27.95
CA GLY A 159 -6.51 1.77 -29.26
C GLY A 159 -5.22 2.56 -29.46
N GLY A 160 -4.70 3.22 -28.43
CA GLY A 160 -3.42 3.94 -28.45
C GLY A 160 -2.34 3.23 -27.61
N ASN A 161 -1.07 3.46 -27.96
CA ASN A 161 0.08 2.85 -27.26
C ASN A 161 0.65 3.79 -26.17
N ASP A 162 0.04 4.95 -25.98
CA ASP A 162 0.48 5.90 -24.96
C ASP A 162 0.31 5.33 -23.54
N GLU A 163 1.21 5.72 -22.66
CA GLU A 163 1.12 5.35 -21.24
C GLU A 163 -0.14 5.94 -20.61
N LYS A 164 -0.92 5.09 -19.94
CA LYS A 164 -2.11 5.49 -19.19
C LYS A 164 -1.93 5.23 -17.71
N THR A 165 -1.95 6.28 -16.92
CA THR A 165 -1.92 6.22 -15.45
C THR A 165 -3.33 6.31 -14.87
N ILE A 166 -3.67 5.38 -13.99
CA ILE A 166 -4.91 5.34 -13.22
C ILE A 166 -4.52 5.48 -11.75
N GLY A 167 -4.84 6.63 -11.16
CA GLY A 167 -4.47 6.96 -9.79
C GLY A 167 -5.41 6.37 -8.74
N GLN A 168 -5.06 6.58 -7.46
CA GLN A 168 -5.90 6.18 -6.34
C GLN A 168 -7.29 6.81 -6.39
N SER A 169 -8.31 6.05 -5.96
CA SER A 169 -9.69 6.52 -5.85
C SER A 169 -10.42 5.82 -4.72
N SER A 170 -11.40 6.51 -4.15
CA SER A 170 -12.38 5.91 -3.25
C SER A 170 -13.42 5.05 -3.99
N SER A 171 -13.57 5.26 -5.29
CA SER A 171 -14.48 4.52 -6.15
C SER A 171 -13.77 3.34 -6.80
N VAL A 172 -14.55 2.31 -7.13
CA VAL A 172 -14.08 1.15 -7.87
C VAL A 172 -13.97 1.52 -9.34
N TYR A 173 -12.83 1.21 -9.95
CA TYR A 173 -12.65 1.29 -11.40
C TYR A 173 -13.16 0.04 -12.09
N SER A 174 -13.87 0.22 -13.17
CA SER A 174 -14.23 -0.86 -14.11
C SER A 174 -13.30 -0.78 -15.32
N ILE A 175 -12.41 -1.76 -15.45
CA ILE A 175 -11.47 -1.84 -16.57
C ILE A 175 -11.96 -2.95 -17.48
N SER A 176 -12.22 -2.63 -18.74
CA SER A 176 -12.51 -3.63 -19.75
C SER A 176 -11.24 -4.02 -20.49
N ILE A 177 -11.07 -5.30 -20.72
CA ILE A 177 -9.94 -5.91 -21.42
C ILE A 177 -10.50 -6.69 -22.61
N GLU A 178 -10.05 -6.35 -23.79
CA GLU A 178 -10.58 -6.89 -25.06
C GLU A 178 -9.45 -7.38 -25.95
N ASN A 179 -9.62 -8.56 -26.52
CA ASN A 179 -8.76 -9.08 -27.57
C ASN A 179 -9.21 -8.53 -28.94
N LYS A 180 -8.45 -7.61 -29.51
CA LYS A 180 -8.72 -7.02 -30.83
C LYS A 180 -8.26 -7.88 -32.00
N GLY A 181 -7.60 -9.01 -31.73
CA GLY A 181 -7.04 -9.86 -32.75
C GLY A 181 -5.56 -9.62 -32.98
N GLU A 182 -5.06 -10.15 -34.06
CA GLU A 182 -3.65 -10.05 -34.42
C GLU A 182 -3.35 -8.73 -35.10
N VAL A 183 -2.25 -8.11 -34.65
CA VAL A 183 -1.67 -6.91 -35.24
C VAL A 183 -0.23 -7.21 -35.66
N THR A 184 0.15 -6.81 -36.86
CA THR A 184 1.50 -7.00 -37.39
C THR A 184 2.25 -5.68 -37.21
N ASP A 185 3.27 -5.69 -36.38
CA ASP A 185 4.22 -4.59 -36.23
C ASP A 185 5.59 -5.04 -36.78
N GLY A 186 5.94 -4.53 -37.95
CA GLY A 186 7.15 -4.95 -38.67
C GLY A 186 7.14 -6.44 -39.04
N ALA A 187 8.06 -7.22 -38.48
CA ALA A 187 8.24 -8.64 -38.72
C ALA A 187 7.53 -9.55 -37.71
N ALA A 188 6.98 -9.02 -36.64
CA ALA A 188 6.34 -9.75 -35.55
C ALA A 188 4.82 -9.59 -35.59
N THR A 189 4.08 -10.71 -35.48
CA THR A 189 2.63 -10.71 -35.27
C THR A 189 2.37 -10.93 -33.79
N LYS A 190 1.63 -9.99 -33.16
CA LYS A 190 1.23 -10.05 -31.75
C LYS A 190 -0.28 -9.97 -31.63
N ILE A 191 -0.82 -10.49 -30.55
CA ILE A 191 -2.24 -10.30 -30.21
C ILE A 191 -2.37 -8.93 -29.53
N ASN A 192 -3.23 -8.07 -30.07
CA ASN A 192 -3.53 -6.79 -29.47
C ASN A 192 -4.55 -6.94 -28.34
N ILE A 193 -4.20 -6.46 -27.16
CA ILE A 193 -5.03 -6.43 -25.96
C ILE A 193 -5.32 -4.99 -25.59
N ASP A 194 -6.56 -4.58 -25.79
CA ASP A 194 -7.01 -3.21 -25.55
C ASP A 194 -7.67 -3.06 -24.19
N PHE A 195 -7.17 -2.11 -23.42
CA PHE A 195 -7.70 -1.72 -22.13
C PHE A 195 -8.55 -0.47 -22.26
N ASN A 196 -9.66 -0.41 -21.53
CA ASN A 196 -10.54 0.75 -21.53
C ASN A 196 -11.18 0.92 -20.15
N LEU A 197 -11.26 2.15 -19.65
CA LEU A 197 -12.04 2.51 -18.47
C LEU A 197 -13.49 2.72 -18.85
N SER A 198 -14.40 2.00 -18.19
CA SER A 198 -15.85 2.10 -18.39
C SER A 198 -16.57 2.64 -17.15
#